data_8ce7300911082a30a5e80ba5e46204e3
#
_entry.id   8ce7300911082a30a5e80ba5e46204e3
#
_cell.length_a   1.000
_cell.length_b   1.000
_cell.length_c   1.000
_cell.angle_alpha   90.00
_cell.angle_beta   90.00
_cell.angle_gamma   90.00
#
_symmetry.space_group_name_H-M   'P 1'
#
loop_
_entity.id
_entity.type
_entity.pdbx_description
1 polymer ?
#
loop_
_entity_poly.entity_id
_entity_poly.type
_entity_poly.pdbx_seq_one_letter_code
_entity_poly.pdbx_strand_id
1 'polypeptide(L)'
;MALFIKEKRREARVPQNKTGVIKYGAAGHEMPCTVIDLTTHGAGLSIASAFGVPRVFRLAINGETATRHCRVIWAQGSKLGVSFE
;
A
#
# COMPACT_ATOMS: atom_id res chain seq x y z
N MET A 1 -1.74 31.62 -0.68
CA MET A 1 -1.84 31.17 -0.59
C MET A 1 -1.85 29.85 -0.31
N ALA A 2 -1.80 29.62 0.35
CA ALA A 2 -1.72 28.38 0.76
C ALA A 2 -2.59 27.50 0.16
N LEU A 3 -3.63 27.94 -0.19
CA LEU A 3 -4.48 27.14 -0.73
C LEU A 3 -3.98 26.38 -1.80
N PHE A 4 -3.15 26.89 -2.53
CA PHE A 4 -2.82 26.19 -3.66
C PHE A 4 -2.04 25.06 -3.29
N ILE A 5 -1.63 24.94 -2.16
CA ILE A 5 -0.85 23.92 -1.83
C ILE A 5 -1.65 22.72 -1.86
N LYS A 6 -2.86 22.79 -1.53
CA LYS A 6 -3.58 21.67 -1.54
C LYS A 6 -3.85 21.18 -2.79
N GLU A 7 -3.82 21.94 -3.72
CA GLU A 7 -4.12 21.49 -4.93
C GLU A 7 -3.20 20.57 -5.43
N LYS A 8 -2.08 20.50 -4.92
CA LYS A 8 -1.16 19.66 -5.41
C LYS A 8 -1.65 18.33 -5.19
N ARG A 9 -2.52 18.07 -4.32
CA ARG A 9 -2.94 16.80 -4.12
C ARG A 9 -4.17 16.61 -4.78
N ARG A 10 -4.20 16.29 -5.97
CA ARG A 10 -5.31 16.04 -6.65
C ARG A 10 -6.00 14.92 -6.07
N GLU A 11 -5.37 13.93 -5.48
CA GLU A 11 -6.03 12.86 -4.88
C GLU A 11 -5.90 12.97 -3.43
N ALA A 12 -6.95 13.03 -2.71
CA ALA A 12 -6.88 13.17 -1.30
C ALA A 12 -6.44 11.84 -0.74
N ARG A 13 -5.46 11.85 0.14
CA ARG A 13 -5.03 10.66 0.79
C ARG A 13 -5.90 10.53 1.99
N VAL A 14 -6.63 9.42 2.07
CA VAL A 14 -7.53 9.18 3.16
C VAL A 14 -6.83 8.31 4.18
N PRO A 15 -6.60 8.79 5.40
CA PRO A 15 -5.94 7.99 6.42
C PRO A 15 -6.75 6.75 6.71
N GLN A 16 -6.10 5.62 6.83
CA GLN A 16 -6.74 4.37 7.08
C GLN A 16 -5.96 3.64 8.14
N ASN A 17 -6.56 2.68 8.78
CA ASN A 17 -5.83 1.81 9.68
C ASN A 17 -6.43 0.44 9.48
N LYS A 18 -6.48 0.01 8.23
CA LYS A 18 -7.05 -1.28 7.94
C LYS A 18 -5.96 -2.31 7.89
N THR A 19 -6.26 -3.50 8.34
CA THR A 19 -5.29 -4.58 8.24
C THR A 19 -5.31 -5.10 6.83
N GLY A 20 -4.20 -5.65 6.40
CA GLY A 20 -4.09 -6.23 5.08
C GLY A 20 -3.07 -7.35 5.08
N VAL A 21 -2.98 -8.06 3.96
CA VAL A 21 -2.02 -9.12 3.80
C VAL A 21 -1.38 -8.97 2.44
N ILE A 22 -0.05 -8.98 2.42
CA ILE A 22 0.71 -8.94 1.19
C ILE A 22 0.92 -10.39 0.78
N LYS A 23 0.51 -10.74 -0.44
CA LYS A 23 0.63 -12.10 -0.93
C LYS A 23 1.58 -12.15 -2.11
N TYR A 24 2.55 -13.03 -2.08
CA TYR A 24 3.53 -13.11 -3.14
C TYR A 24 4.14 -14.49 -3.29
N GLY A 25 4.79 -14.69 -4.39
CA GLY A 25 5.50 -15.93 -4.64
C GLY A 25 4.62 -17.07 -5.05
N ALA A 26 5.19 -18.01 -5.77
CA ALA A 26 4.46 -19.18 -6.22
C ALA A 26 4.04 -20.05 -5.05
N ALA A 27 4.77 -20.00 -3.95
CA ALA A 27 4.45 -20.82 -2.80
C ALA A 27 3.34 -20.20 -1.94
N GLY A 28 2.91 -19.01 -2.27
CA GLY A 28 1.82 -18.39 -1.53
C GLY A 28 2.24 -17.78 -0.22
N HIS A 29 3.37 -17.09 -0.21
CA HIS A 29 3.83 -16.43 1.00
C HIS A 29 2.88 -15.29 1.35
N GLU A 30 2.71 -15.04 2.62
CA GLU A 30 1.87 -13.97 3.10
C GLU A 30 2.58 -13.18 4.19
N MET A 31 2.39 -11.87 4.17
CA MET A 31 2.97 -11.01 5.18
C MET A 31 1.90 -10.03 5.63
N PRO A 32 1.64 -9.91 6.92
CA PRO A 32 0.64 -8.97 7.39
C PRO A 32 1.12 -7.53 7.23
N CYS A 33 0.20 -6.63 7.02
CA CYS A 33 0.53 -5.23 6.92
C CYS A 33 -0.64 -4.39 7.41
N THR A 34 -0.41 -3.10 7.56
CA THR A 34 -1.47 -2.15 7.88
C THR A 34 -1.52 -1.15 6.73
N VAL A 35 -2.70 -0.90 6.22
CA VAL A 35 -2.89 0.10 5.18
C VAL A 35 -3.07 1.41 5.90
N ILE A 36 -2.08 2.29 5.80
CA ILE A 36 -2.11 3.54 6.55
C ILE A 36 -2.73 4.68 5.76
N ASP A 37 -2.75 4.60 4.45
CA ASP A 37 -3.52 5.55 3.66
C ASP A 37 -3.86 4.89 2.34
N LEU A 38 -4.84 5.43 1.66
CA LEU A 38 -5.34 4.80 0.45
C LEU A 38 -5.83 5.87 -0.51
N THR A 39 -5.52 5.72 -1.77
CA THR A 39 -6.05 6.56 -2.83
C THR A 39 -6.56 5.63 -3.92
N THR A 40 -7.09 6.20 -4.99
CA THR A 40 -7.55 5.37 -6.09
C THR A 40 -6.40 4.75 -6.85
N HIS A 41 -5.18 5.28 -6.72
CA HIS A 41 -4.05 4.79 -7.48
C HIS A 41 -3.03 4.02 -6.65
N GLY A 42 -3.12 4.05 -5.38
CA GLY A 42 -2.13 3.34 -4.56
C GLY A 42 -2.39 3.44 -3.08
N ALA A 43 -1.44 3.04 -2.30
CA ALA A 43 -1.57 3.00 -0.85
C ALA A 43 -0.23 3.12 -0.17
N GLY A 44 -0.27 3.55 1.08
CA GLY A 44 0.90 3.48 1.95
C GLY A 44 0.67 2.32 2.89
N LEU A 45 1.70 1.52 3.10
CA LEU A 45 1.61 0.34 3.94
C LEU A 45 2.65 0.36 5.03
N SER A 46 2.29 -0.15 6.19
CA SER A 46 3.23 -0.33 7.30
C SER A 46 3.41 -1.82 7.48
N ILE A 47 4.64 -2.27 7.55
CA ILE A 47 4.97 -3.68 7.66
C ILE A 47 6.07 -3.85 8.68
N ALA A 48 6.40 -5.06 9.08
CA ALA A 48 7.44 -5.30 10.05
C ALA A 48 8.79 -4.92 9.47
N SER A 49 9.03 -5.26 8.21
CA SER A 49 10.28 -4.92 7.56
C SER A 49 10.08 -5.02 6.06
N ALA A 50 10.66 -4.09 5.32
CA ALA A 50 10.56 -4.13 3.88
C ALA A 50 11.52 -5.14 3.28
N PHE A 51 12.43 -5.69 4.09
CA PHE A 51 13.39 -6.64 3.60
C PHE A 51 12.69 -7.89 3.11
N GLY A 52 12.97 -8.32 1.91
CA GLY A 52 12.37 -9.52 1.37
C GLY A 52 11.03 -9.33 0.67
N VAL A 53 10.48 -8.13 0.69
CA VAL A 53 9.23 -7.89 0.02
C VAL A 53 9.53 -7.71 -1.47
N PRO A 54 8.87 -8.45 -2.36
CA PRO A 54 9.14 -8.31 -3.78
C PRO A 54 8.58 -7.01 -4.30
N ARG A 55 9.04 -6.61 -5.50
CA ARG A 55 8.61 -5.38 -6.07
C ARG A 55 7.17 -5.41 -6.50
N VAL A 56 6.62 -6.55 -6.79
CA VAL A 56 5.25 -6.69 -7.23
C VAL A 56 4.58 -7.74 -6.38
N PHE A 57 3.39 -7.47 -5.91
CA PHE A 57 2.69 -8.43 -5.09
C PHE A 57 1.19 -8.15 -5.14
N ARG A 58 0.39 -9.00 -4.52
CA ARG A 58 -1.03 -8.77 -4.42
C ARG A 58 -1.33 -8.38 -2.99
N LEU A 59 -2.24 -7.45 -2.82
CA LEU A 59 -2.60 -6.95 -1.51
C LEU A 59 -4.06 -7.26 -1.24
N ALA A 60 -4.31 -7.96 -0.14
CA ALA A 60 -5.66 -8.22 0.31
C ALA A 60 -5.95 -7.25 1.45
N ILE A 61 -6.94 -6.39 1.28
CA ILE A 61 -7.28 -5.41 2.29
C ILE A 61 -8.52 -5.89 3.00
N ASN A 62 -8.50 -5.84 4.32
CA ASN A 62 -9.61 -6.31 5.12
C ASN A 62 -10.87 -5.53 4.74
N GLY A 63 -11.92 -6.23 4.46
CA GLY A 63 -13.17 -5.62 4.04
C GLY A 63 -13.37 -5.59 2.54
N GLU A 64 -12.33 -5.92 1.76
CA GLU A 64 -12.48 -5.98 0.32
C GLU A 64 -12.52 -7.41 -0.14
N THR A 65 -13.29 -7.67 -1.19
CA THR A 65 -13.44 -9.03 -1.67
C THR A 65 -12.39 -9.42 -2.68
N ALA A 66 -11.76 -8.48 -3.33
CA ALA A 66 -10.76 -8.77 -4.34
C ALA A 66 -9.39 -8.28 -3.89
N THR A 67 -8.34 -8.95 -4.36
CA THR A 67 -7.00 -8.46 -4.07
C THR A 67 -6.61 -7.43 -5.12
N ARG A 68 -5.65 -6.59 -4.78
CA ARG A 68 -5.17 -5.59 -5.68
C ARG A 68 -3.75 -5.90 -6.06
N HIS A 69 -3.43 -5.73 -7.34
CA HIS A 69 -2.08 -5.93 -7.80
C HIS A 69 -1.31 -4.65 -7.51
N CYS A 70 -0.18 -4.77 -6.86
CA CYS A 70 0.60 -3.61 -6.42
C CYS A 70 2.03 -3.67 -6.90
N ARG A 71 2.59 -2.48 -7.17
CA ARG A 71 3.98 -2.36 -7.51
C ARG A 71 4.59 -1.40 -6.50
N VAL A 72 5.70 -1.75 -5.90
CA VAL A 72 6.35 -0.91 -4.91
C VAL A 72 6.99 0.29 -5.61
N ILE A 73 6.66 1.49 -5.16
CA ILE A 73 7.23 2.70 -5.71
C ILE A 73 8.38 3.15 -4.83
N TRP A 74 8.25 2.98 -3.55
CA TRP A 74 9.33 3.30 -2.62
C TRP A 74 9.20 2.44 -1.38
N ALA A 75 10.30 2.23 -0.70
CA ALA A 75 10.34 1.47 0.53
C ALA A 75 11.32 2.15 1.46
N GLN A 76 10.94 2.30 2.70
CA GLN A 76 11.83 2.90 3.66
C GLN A 76 11.52 2.33 5.02
N GLY A 77 12.44 1.59 5.59
CA GLY A 77 12.27 1.00 6.90
C GLY A 77 11.10 0.04 6.93
N SER A 78 10.08 0.38 7.69
CA SER A 78 8.92 -0.48 7.82
C SER A 78 7.74 0.05 7.01
N LYS A 79 7.98 0.94 6.04
CA LYS A 79 6.91 1.48 5.26
C LYS A 79 7.12 1.28 3.77
N LEU A 80 6.04 1.12 3.05
CA LEU A 80 6.07 0.96 1.61
C LEU A 80 5.06 1.88 0.98
N GLY A 81 5.38 2.41 -0.18
CA GLY A 81 4.40 3.09 -1.01
C GLY A 81 4.20 2.25 -2.25
N VAL A 82 2.96 1.95 -2.59
CA VAL A 82 2.68 1.11 -3.75
C VAL A 82 1.69 1.78 -4.67
N SER A 83 1.76 1.44 -5.95
CA SER A 83 0.77 1.86 -6.91
C SER A 83 -0.03 0.63 -7.28
N PHE A 84 -1.31 0.82 -7.58
CA PHE A 84 -2.15 -0.28 -8.00
C PHE A 84 -2.04 -0.43 -9.51
N GLU A 85 -2.03 -1.63 -9.97
CA GLU A 85 -1.92 -1.90 -11.39
C GLU A 85 -3.18 -2.50 -11.96
#